data_7aedd48d56d1e9f9f5530d765587f42d
#
_entry.id   7aedd48d56d1e9f9f5530d765587f42d
#
_cell.length_a   1.000
_cell.length_b   1.000
_cell.length_c   1.000
_cell.angle_alpha   90.00
_cell.angle_beta   90.00
_cell.angle_gamma   90.00
#
_symmetry.space_group_name_H-M   'P 1'
#
loop_
_entity.id
_entity.type
_entity.pdbx_description
1 polymer ?
#
loop_
_entity_poly.entity_id
_entity_poly.type
_entity_poly.pdbx_seq_one_letter_code
_entity_poly.pdbx_strand_id
1 'polypeptide(L)'
;MHKVVILGARFGGSATAYWLHNLFGRRHLDITVVDQWTMMTYRPALVTVAAAHPSLADNWHIAMQRRCELAGQRFVRDSIFRIDPQKQQVHLASHAPLPYDTLFVATGSDPGWQTIPGLGADSGGVCEDYLARQTGDQVHKPFRSIAFAIGPLAQAPQDRPRVSGSLDAPAFEVSFLLDAWLRKQGRRSGVTMTVVTPAPIPGEAFGPKSSAFLLRELGRRHIDLITNARYARVESGAIHFADRKPLHAEKMMWVPPYNGSKLLRLSGLDDGYGWFPADQYGVHREWPNIYGVGDISSSALPKLGHIAMMQARTAVHHFYALQRHGTPAPFRPYVLHVLWLGHGKGMLTISNWLYGGGRELMHVGVSSGLAKAAFDYGYKVFSGWMPVMP
;
A
#
# COMPACT_ATOMS: atom_id res chain seq x y z
N MET A 1 2.55 32.04 12.02
CA MET A 1 2.03 30.68 12.31
C MET A 1 2.98 29.69 11.66
N HIS A 2 3.36 28.62 12.34
CA HIS A 2 4.29 27.62 11.81
C HIS A 2 3.65 26.89 10.62
N LYS A 3 4.35 26.90 9.47
CA LYS A 3 3.86 26.36 8.22
C LYS A 3 4.22 24.90 8.10
N VAL A 4 3.19 24.04 8.03
CA VAL A 4 3.33 22.61 7.82
C VAL A 4 2.79 22.25 6.44
N VAL A 5 3.62 21.63 5.61
CA VAL A 5 3.19 21.11 4.31
C VAL A 5 3.18 19.58 4.35
N ILE A 6 2.10 18.98 3.86
CA ILE A 6 1.92 17.53 3.71
C ILE A 6 1.83 17.21 2.23
N LEU A 7 2.72 16.38 1.72
CA LEU A 7 2.73 15.94 0.33
C LEU A 7 2.12 14.56 0.19
N GLY A 8 1.00 14.46 -0.54
CA GLY A 8 0.19 13.27 -0.67
C GLY A 8 -0.94 13.21 0.36
N ALA A 9 -2.14 12.83 -0.06
CA ALA A 9 -3.35 12.80 0.78
C ALA A 9 -3.92 11.39 0.98
N ARG A 10 -3.20 10.32 0.57
CA ARG A 10 -3.63 8.94 0.82
C ARG A 10 -3.36 8.55 2.28
N PHE A 11 -3.25 7.26 2.62
CA PHE A 11 -3.17 6.75 4.01
C PHE A 11 -2.19 7.50 4.91
N GLY A 12 -0.94 7.68 4.48
CA GLY A 12 0.08 8.37 5.28
C GLY A 12 -0.24 9.84 5.49
N GLY A 13 -0.51 10.57 4.40
CA GLY A 13 -0.79 12.02 4.48
C GLY A 13 -2.11 12.32 5.16
N SER A 14 -3.16 11.53 4.92
CA SER A 14 -4.45 11.64 5.62
C SER A 14 -4.30 11.44 7.12
N ALA A 15 -3.55 10.41 7.54
CA ALA A 15 -3.28 10.17 8.96
C ALA A 15 -2.40 11.27 9.57
N THR A 16 -1.44 11.81 8.83
CA THR A 16 -0.65 12.96 9.25
C THR A 16 -1.53 14.18 9.50
N ALA A 17 -2.40 14.52 8.53
CA ALA A 17 -3.36 15.63 8.65
C ALA A 17 -4.29 15.46 9.87
N TYR A 18 -4.77 14.24 10.10
CA TYR A 18 -5.59 13.88 11.26
C TYR A 18 -4.86 14.10 12.58
N TRP A 19 -3.65 13.56 12.76
CA TRP A 19 -2.90 13.65 14.00
C TRP A 19 -2.46 15.09 14.29
N LEU A 20 -2.05 15.86 13.28
CA LEU A 20 -1.74 17.28 13.44
C LEU A 20 -2.97 18.06 13.92
N HIS A 21 -4.15 17.80 13.32
CA HIS A 21 -5.39 18.43 13.75
C HIS A 21 -5.73 18.10 15.21
N ASN A 22 -5.62 16.84 15.60
CA ASN A 22 -6.00 16.39 16.95
C ASN A 22 -5.05 16.91 18.05
N LEU A 23 -3.74 16.95 17.76
CA LEU A 23 -2.75 17.36 18.77
C LEU A 23 -2.59 18.87 18.89
N PHE A 24 -2.71 19.60 17.77
CA PHE A 24 -2.48 21.05 17.75
C PHE A 24 -3.76 21.89 17.66
N GLY A 25 -4.88 21.29 17.23
CA GLY A 25 -6.11 22.03 16.96
C GLY A 25 -6.02 22.92 15.70
N ARG A 26 -7.03 23.78 15.49
CA ARG A 26 -7.18 24.55 14.25
C ARG A 26 -6.31 25.82 14.15
N ARG A 27 -5.78 26.32 15.26
CA ARG A 27 -5.22 27.69 15.32
C ARG A 27 -3.71 27.77 15.56
N HIS A 28 -3.02 26.64 15.70
CA HIS A 28 -1.61 26.64 16.07
C HIS A 28 -0.66 26.43 14.88
N LEU A 29 -1.15 25.80 13.83
CA LEU A 29 -0.38 25.49 12.62
C LEU A 29 -1.10 25.99 11.36
N ASP A 30 -0.34 26.45 10.37
CA ASP A 30 -0.80 26.69 9.00
C ASP A 30 -0.55 25.42 8.18
N ILE A 31 -1.55 24.55 8.08
CA ILE A 31 -1.42 23.23 7.44
C ILE A 31 -1.89 23.32 6.01
N THR A 32 -1.01 22.95 5.07
CA THR A 32 -1.34 22.77 3.65
C THR A 32 -1.11 21.32 3.23
N VAL A 33 -2.14 20.69 2.68
CA VAL A 33 -2.07 19.35 2.08
C VAL A 33 -2.03 19.50 0.56
N VAL A 34 -1.09 18.83 -0.09
CA VAL A 34 -0.92 18.85 -1.55
C VAL A 34 -1.11 17.46 -2.11
N ASP A 35 -2.01 17.31 -3.08
CA ASP A 35 -2.19 16.07 -3.85
C ASP A 35 -2.68 16.40 -5.25
N GLN A 36 -2.32 15.58 -6.23
CA GLN A 36 -2.83 15.71 -7.61
C GLN A 36 -4.32 15.39 -7.73
N TRP A 37 -4.90 14.66 -6.76
CA TRP A 37 -6.29 14.24 -6.72
C TRP A 37 -7.01 14.78 -5.49
N THR A 38 -8.22 15.24 -5.67
CA THR A 38 -9.10 15.69 -4.57
C THR A 38 -9.75 14.55 -3.80
N MET A 39 -9.72 13.36 -4.41
CA MET A 39 -10.26 12.12 -3.85
C MET A 39 -9.18 11.04 -3.82
N MET A 40 -9.19 10.20 -2.80
CA MET A 40 -8.40 8.98 -2.79
C MET A 40 -9.28 7.75 -3.03
N THR A 41 -8.75 6.78 -3.74
CA THR A 41 -9.33 5.45 -3.82
C THR A 41 -8.89 4.62 -2.63
N TYR A 42 -9.84 4.01 -1.94
CA TYR A 42 -9.56 3.09 -0.83
C TYR A 42 -9.12 1.73 -1.36
N ARG A 43 -7.81 1.58 -1.58
CA ARG A 43 -7.20 0.40 -2.23
C ARG A 43 -7.57 -0.96 -1.60
N PRO A 44 -7.72 -1.12 -0.26
CA PRO A 44 -8.07 -2.42 0.29
C PRO A 44 -9.39 -3.01 -0.19
N ALA A 45 -10.33 -2.16 -0.66
CA ALA A 45 -11.59 -2.63 -1.23
C ALA A 45 -11.49 -3.04 -2.70
N LEU A 46 -10.43 -2.65 -3.42
CA LEU A 46 -10.27 -2.96 -4.85
C LEU A 46 -10.11 -4.46 -5.13
N VAL A 47 -9.74 -5.25 -4.14
CA VAL A 47 -9.69 -6.72 -4.27
C VAL A 47 -11.06 -7.33 -4.58
N THR A 48 -12.15 -6.74 -4.06
CA THR A 48 -13.52 -7.19 -4.37
C THR A 48 -13.93 -6.77 -5.78
N VAL A 49 -13.47 -5.61 -6.23
CA VAL A 49 -13.67 -5.12 -7.60
C VAL A 49 -12.98 -6.04 -8.60
N ALA A 50 -11.71 -6.34 -8.37
CA ALA A 50 -10.89 -7.21 -9.22
C ALA A 50 -11.38 -8.67 -9.24
N ALA A 51 -11.99 -9.12 -8.14
CA ALA A 51 -12.48 -10.50 -8.03
C ALA A 51 -13.86 -10.75 -8.63
N ALA A 52 -14.42 -9.85 -9.43
CA ALA A 52 -15.66 -9.99 -10.17
C ALA A 52 -16.82 -9.04 -9.78
N HIS A 53 -16.53 -7.96 -9.12
CA HIS A 53 -17.53 -6.94 -8.76
C HIS A 53 -17.12 -5.52 -9.21
N PRO A 54 -16.88 -5.30 -10.53
CA PRO A 54 -16.37 -4.01 -11.03
C PRO A 54 -17.28 -2.82 -10.72
N SER A 55 -18.59 -3.03 -10.60
CA SER A 55 -19.56 -2.00 -10.24
C SER A 55 -19.40 -1.44 -8.83
N LEU A 56 -18.65 -2.12 -7.94
CA LEU A 56 -18.40 -1.65 -6.57
C LEU A 56 -17.31 -0.58 -6.49
N ALA A 57 -16.54 -0.34 -7.54
CA ALA A 57 -15.39 0.56 -7.50
C ALA A 57 -15.77 2.00 -7.11
N ASP A 58 -16.89 2.53 -7.64
CA ASP A 58 -17.34 3.90 -7.36
C ASP A 58 -17.68 4.15 -5.89
N ASN A 59 -17.93 3.08 -5.15
CA ASN A 59 -18.25 3.17 -3.72
C ASN A 59 -17.04 3.45 -2.84
N TRP A 60 -15.81 3.40 -3.37
CA TRP A 60 -14.58 3.43 -2.59
C TRP A 60 -13.72 4.68 -2.83
N HIS A 61 -14.35 5.77 -3.26
CA HIS A 61 -13.72 7.09 -3.35
C HIS A 61 -14.01 7.92 -2.09
N ILE A 62 -12.96 8.53 -1.54
CA ILE A 62 -13.00 9.33 -0.31
C ILE A 62 -12.58 10.76 -0.63
N ALA A 63 -13.43 11.74 -0.31
CA ALA A 63 -13.22 13.16 -0.59
C ALA A 63 -12.20 13.78 0.38
N MET A 64 -10.92 13.71 0.04
CA MET A 64 -9.83 14.18 0.90
C MET A 64 -9.79 15.70 1.01
N GLN A 65 -9.97 16.42 -0.11
CA GLN A 65 -10.04 17.88 -0.10
C GLN A 65 -11.08 18.38 0.89
N ARG A 66 -12.32 17.91 0.74
CA ARG A 66 -13.42 18.31 1.64
C ARG A 66 -13.11 18.02 3.11
N ARG A 67 -12.44 16.89 3.38
CA ARG A 67 -12.07 16.52 4.75
C ARG A 67 -11.06 17.47 5.35
N CYS A 68 -10.01 17.84 4.60
CA CYS A 68 -9.00 18.81 5.02
C CYS A 68 -9.63 20.18 5.26
N GLU A 69 -10.47 20.67 4.36
CA GLU A 69 -11.16 21.96 4.46
C GLU A 69 -12.07 22.03 5.70
N LEU A 70 -12.84 20.97 5.99
CA LEU A 70 -13.66 20.87 7.19
C LEU A 70 -12.83 20.91 8.49
N ALA A 71 -11.58 20.47 8.43
CA ALA A 71 -10.64 20.55 9.54
C ALA A 71 -9.91 21.91 9.64
N GLY A 72 -10.17 22.83 8.73
CA GLY A 72 -9.50 24.15 8.67
C GLY A 72 -8.09 24.08 8.08
N GLN A 73 -7.80 23.03 7.30
CA GLN A 73 -6.54 22.86 6.59
C GLN A 73 -6.73 23.27 5.12
N ARG A 74 -5.73 23.90 4.54
CA ARG A 74 -5.73 24.23 3.12
C ARG A 74 -5.42 22.99 2.30
N PHE A 75 -6.17 22.75 1.24
CA PHE A 75 -5.90 21.72 0.25
C PHE A 75 -5.48 22.38 -1.08
N VAL A 76 -4.37 21.93 -1.65
CA VAL A 76 -3.88 22.38 -2.96
C VAL A 76 -3.87 21.17 -3.90
N ARG A 77 -4.73 21.23 -4.93
CA ARG A 77 -4.73 20.24 -5.99
C ARG A 77 -3.67 20.58 -7.00
N ASP A 78 -2.51 19.88 -6.92
CA ASP A 78 -1.42 20.07 -7.88
C ASP A 78 -0.48 18.86 -7.87
N SER A 79 0.34 18.74 -8.90
CA SER A 79 1.43 17.76 -8.97
C SER A 79 2.70 18.34 -8.35
N ILE A 80 3.38 17.52 -7.56
CA ILE A 80 4.63 17.87 -6.90
C ILE A 80 5.78 17.48 -7.83
N PHE A 81 6.60 18.42 -8.17
CA PHE A 81 7.66 18.19 -9.15
C PHE A 81 9.04 18.11 -8.49
N ARG A 82 9.31 18.92 -7.43
CA ARG A 82 10.58 18.93 -6.71
C ARG A 82 10.41 19.50 -5.30
N ILE A 83 11.25 19.04 -4.39
CA ILE A 83 11.45 19.62 -3.05
C ILE A 83 12.84 20.28 -3.04
N ASP A 84 12.93 21.53 -2.60
CA ASP A 84 14.19 22.24 -2.35
C ASP A 84 14.36 22.36 -0.82
N PRO A 85 15.15 21.47 -0.20
CA PRO A 85 15.30 21.47 1.25
C PRO A 85 16.09 22.65 1.78
N GLN A 86 17.05 23.21 1.00
CA GLN A 86 17.85 24.37 1.40
C GLN A 86 16.98 25.63 1.48
N LYS A 87 16.07 25.82 0.51
CA LYS A 87 15.14 26.95 0.49
C LYS A 87 13.86 26.71 1.27
N GLN A 88 13.68 25.50 1.80
CA GLN A 88 12.44 25.06 2.44
C GLN A 88 11.20 25.34 1.57
N GLN A 89 11.25 24.91 0.31
CA GLN A 89 10.21 25.13 -0.68
C GLN A 89 9.82 23.84 -1.40
N VAL A 90 8.52 23.69 -1.67
CA VAL A 90 7.98 22.64 -2.52
C VAL A 90 7.57 23.26 -3.85
N HIS A 91 8.14 22.77 -4.94
CA HIS A 91 7.81 23.20 -6.29
C HIS A 91 6.66 22.39 -6.86
N LEU A 92 5.64 23.10 -7.32
CA LEU A 92 4.40 22.57 -7.88
C LEU A 92 4.36 22.78 -9.38
N ALA A 93 3.55 22.01 -10.10
CA ALA A 93 3.44 22.12 -11.54
C ALA A 93 2.71 23.39 -12.01
N SER A 94 1.68 23.81 -11.26
CA SER A 94 0.77 24.90 -11.69
C SER A 94 0.66 26.07 -10.71
N HIS A 95 1.15 25.91 -9.48
CA HIS A 95 1.12 26.97 -8.46
C HIS A 95 2.54 27.47 -8.13
N ALA A 96 2.60 28.64 -7.51
CA ALA A 96 3.86 29.16 -6.96
C ALA A 96 4.45 28.20 -5.91
N PRO A 97 5.78 28.16 -5.74
CA PRO A 97 6.40 27.32 -4.73
C PRO A 97 5.83 27.58 -3.34
N LEU A 98 5.57 26.49 -2.60
CA LEU A 98 5.04 26.54 -1.24
C LEU A 98 6.18 26.53 -0.23
N PRO A 99 6.34 27.58 0.59
CA PRO A 99 7.31 27.57 1.68
C PRO A 99 6.79 26.73 2.85
N TYR A 100 7.70 26.05 3.57
CA TYR A 100 7.39 25.27 4.76
C TYR A 100 8.42 25.50 5.87
N ASP A 101 7.98 25.40 7.12
CA ASP A 101 8.84 25.25 8.29
C ASP A 101 9.05 23.76 8.62
N THR A 102 7.99 22.94 8.45
CA THR A 102 8.04 21.48 8.57
C THR A 102 7.35 20.82 7.37
N LEU A 103 7.96 19.76 6.85
CA LEU A 103 7.47 19.02 5.69
C LEU A 103 7.22 17.56 6.03
N PHE A 104 6.04 17.03 5.68
CA PHE A 104 5.73 15.60 5.71
C PHE A 104 5.59 15.08 4.28
N VAL A 105 6.47 14.16 3.88
CA VAL A 105 6.47 13.55 2.55
C VAL A 105 5.77 12.20 2.63
N ALA A 106 4.57 12.13 2.07
CA ALA A 106 3.69 10.95 2.10
C ALA A 106 3.21 10.55 0.69
N THR A 107 4.02 10.82 -0.34
CA THR A 107 3.69 10.60 -1.76
C THR A 107 3.72 9.13 -2.18
N GLY A 108 4.24 8.25 -1.34
CA GLY A 108 4.34 6.82 -1.61
C GLY A 108 5.52 6.45 -2.52
N SER A 109 5.55 5.18 -2.92
CA SER A 109 6.52 4.60 -3.86
C SER A 109 5.97 4.59 -5.29
N ASP A 110 6.86 4.53 -6.27
CA ASP A 110 6.47 4.52 -7.69
C ASP A 110 6.18 3.09 -8.17
N PRO A 111 5.08 2.86 -8.91
CA PRO A 111 4.83 1.57 -9.54
C PRO A 111 5.85 1.33 -10.66
N GLY A 112 6.55 0.22 -10.57
CA GLY A 112 7.65 -0.15 -11.48
C GLY A 112 7.20 -1.02 -12.64
N TRP A 113 6.16 -0.64 -13.38
CA TRP A 113 5.65 -1.42 -14.51
C TRP A 113 6.73 -1.80 -15.54
N GLN A 114 7.72 -0.93 -15.74
CA GLN A 114 8.81 -1.17 -16.69
C GLN A 114 9.99 -1.96 -16.09
N THR A 115 9.91 -2.38 -14.83
CA THR A 115 10.99 -3.15 -14.17
C THR A 115 11.13 -4.55 -14.78
N ILE A 116 10.03 -5.12 -15.25
CA ILE A 116 10.00 -6.39 -15.96
C ILE A 116 9.71 -6.12 -17.43
N PRO A 117 10.58 -6.50 -18.37
CA PRO A 117 10.36 -6.29 -19.81
C PRO A 117 9.00 -6.83 -20.27
N GLY A 118 8.23 -6.02 -20.98
CA GLY A 118 6.90 -6.38 -21.49
C GLY A 118 5.77 -6.28 -20.47
N LEU A 119 6.06 -6.02 -19.20
CA LEU A 119 5.01 -5.72 -18.22
C LEU A 119 4.54 -4.27 -18.38
N GLY A 120 3.23 -4.08 -18.46
CA GLY A 120 2.59 -2.78 -18.56
C GLY A 120 1.31 -2.70 -17.72
N ALA A 121 0.75 -1.52 -17.58
CA ALA A 121 -0.52 -1.32 -16.89
C ALA A 121 -1.71 -2.06 -17.56
N ASP A 122 -1.59 -2.39 -18.84
CA ASP A 122 -2.54 -3.18 -19.61
C ASP A 122 -2.51 -4.69 -19.27
N SER A 123 -1.47 -5.15 -18.55
CA SER A 123 -1.36 -6.55 -18.11
C SER A 123 -2.38 -6.96 -17.04
N GLY A 124 -3.25 -6.05 -16.60
CA GLY A 124 -4.20 -6.26 -15.51
C GLY A 124 -3.60 -5.96 -14.13
N GLY A 125 -4.42 -5.65 -13.16
CA GLY A 125 -3.93 -5.33 -11.81
C GLY A 125 -5.04 -5.10 -10.80
N VAL A 126 -4.66 -4.68 -9.59
CA VAL A 126 -5.59 -4.49 -8.46
C VAL A 126 -5.29 -3.24 -7.63
N CYS A 127 -4.12 -2.62 -7.81
CA CYS A 127 -3.68 -1.53 -6.91
C CYS A 127 -4.19 -0.14 -7.29
N GLU A 128 -4.85 0.01 -8.44
CA GLU A 128 -5.51 1.24 -8.89
C GLU A 128 -6.92 0.90 -9.40
N ASP A 129 -7.85 1.86 -9.30
CA ASP A 129 -9.26 1.67 -9.61
C ASP A 129 -9.50 1.12 -11.03
N TYR A 130 -8.89 1.76 -12.03
CA TYR A 130 -9.05 1.33 -13.43
C TYR A 130 -8.48 -0.08 -13.68
N LEU A 131 -7.39 -0.45 -13.00
CA LEU A 131 -6.79 -1.79 -13.11
C LEU A 131 -7.67 -2.86 -12.47
N ALA A 132 -8.25 -2.55 -11.31
CA ALA A 132 -9.16 -3.45 -10.61
C ALA A 132 -10.43 -3.69 -11.43
N ARG A 133 -11.00 -2.64 -12.05
CA ARG A 133 -12.13 -2.75 -12.98
C ARG A 133 -11.77 -3.60 -14.19
N GLN A 134 -10.65 -3.32 -14.83
CA GLN A 134 -10.17 -4.10 -15.97
C GLN A 134 -10.05 -5.58 -15.63
N THR A 135 -9.45 -5.91 -14.49
CA THR A 135 -9.33 -7.30 -14.02
C THR A 135 -10.72 -7.91 -13.76
N GLY A 136 -11.61 -7.19 -13.07
CA GLY A 136 -12.99 -7.62 -12.83
C GLY A 136 -13.74 -7.92 -14.12
N ASP A 137 -13.68 -7.03 -15.12
CA ASP A 137 -14.32 -7.20 -16.42
C ASP A 137 -13.74 -8.40 -17.21
N GLN A 138 -12.43 -8.62 -17.08
CA GLN A 138 -11.77 -9.76 -17.72
C GLN A 138 -12.21 -11.10 -17.12
N VAL A 139 -12.37 -11.21 -15.80
CA VAL A 139 -12.75 -12.47 -15.13
C VAL A 139 -14.25 -12.78 -15.25
N HIS A 140 -15.08 -11.79 -15.59
CA HIS A 140 -16.48 -12.01 -15.95
C HIS A 140 -16.64 -12.80 -17.26
N LYS A 141 -15.74 -12.59 -18.21
CA LYS A 141 -15.71 -13.33 -19.48
C LYS A 141 -15.24 -14.77 -19.22
N PRO A 142 -15.60 -15.74 -20.09
CA PRO A 142 -15.03 -17.07 -20.01
C PRO A 142 -13.51 -17.06 -20.17
N PHE A 143 -12.80 -17.82 -19.35
CA PHE A 143 -11.35 -18.05 -19.44
C PHE A 143 -11.01 -19.43 -18.83
N ARG A 144 -9.84 -19.97 -19.17
CA ARG A 144 -9.37 -21.28 -18.69
C ARG A 144 -8.22 -21.19 -17.69
N SER A 145 -7.49 -20.09 -17.71
CA SER A 145 -6.34 -19.92 -16.80
C SER A 145 -6.13 -18.47 -16.40
N ILE A 146 -5.73 -18.26 -15.13
CA ILE A 146 -5.36 -16.94 -14.61
C ILE A 146 -4.14 -17.04 -13.70
N ALA A 147 -3.21 -16.10 -13.85
CA ALA A 147 -2.07 -15.89 -12.97
C ALA A 147 -2.27 -14.64 -12.10
N PHE A 148 -2.04 -14.77 -10.80
CA PHE A 148 -1.97 -13.67 -9.83
C PHE A 148 -0.50 -13.45 -9.50
N ALA A 149 0.13 -12.51 -10.18
CA ALA A 149 1.56 -12.29 -10.08
C ALA A 149 1.89 -11.12 -9.17
N ILE A 150 2.87 -11.32 -8.30
CA ILE A 150 3.39 -10.30 -7.39
C ILE A 150 4.73 -9.84 -7.94
N GLY A 151 4.85 -8.55 -8.23
CA GLY A 151 6.09 -7.95 -8.68
C GLY A 151 7.13 -7.87 -7.55
N PRO A 152 8.41 -7.82 -7.87
CA PRO A 152 9.46 -7.62 -6.87
C PRO A 152 9.41 -6.20 -6.28
N LEU A 153 9.89 -6.07 -5.07
CA LEU A 153 10.18 -4.79 -4.44
C LEU A 153 11.65 -4.43 -4.71
N ALA A 154 11.89 -3.25 -5.27
CA ALA A 154 13.26 -2.73 -5.40
C ALA A 154 13.82 -2.46 -4.00
N GLN A 155 14.91 -3.15 -3.65
CA GLN A 155 15.48 -3.14 -2.32
C GLN A 155 16.77 -2.34 -2.25
N ALA A 156 16.89 -1.51 -1.21
CA ALA A 156 18.16 -0.96 -0.80
C ALA A 156 18.99 -2.04 -0.06
N PRO A 157 20.28 -2.21 -0.36
CA PRO A 157 21.10 -3.29 0.22
C PRO A 157 21.19 -3.27 1.73
N GLN A 158 21.09 -2.08 2.34
CA GLN A 158 21.16 -1.88 3.79
C GLN A 158 19.84 -2.18 4.52
N ASP A 159 18.72 -2.31 3.81
CA ASP A 159 17.44 -2.53 4.45
C ASP A 159 17.34 -3.91 5.08
N ARG A 160 16.83 -3.93 6.31
CA ARG A 160 16.58 -5.15 7.08
C ARG A 160 15.45 -4.92 8.09
N PRO A 161 14.52 -5.88 8.20
CA PRO A 161 14.33 -7.09 7.38
C PRO A 161 13.89 -6.73 5.96
N ARG A 162 14.07 -7.66 5.02
CA ARG A 162 13.68 -7.50 3.62
C ARG A 162 12.42 -8.30 3.33
N VAL A 163 11.57 -7.76 2.46
CA VAL A 163 10.48 -8.47 1.81
C VAL A 163 10.79 -8.57 0.32
N SER A 164 10.56 -9.73 -0.26
CA SER A 164 10.91 -9.99 -1.68
C SER A 164 9.84 -9.50 -2.64
N GLY A 165 8.58 -9.66 -2.25
CA GLY A 165 7.42 -9.21 -3.01
C GLY A 165 7.04 -7.77 -2.69
N SER A 166 6.49 -7.08 -3.67
CA SER A 166 6.04 -5.69 -3.51
C SER A 166 4.89 -5.57 -2.50
N LEU A 167 3.89 -6.44 -2.61
CA LEU A 167 2.74 -6.55 -1.71
C LEU A 167 2.01 -7.87 -1.95
N ASP A 168 2.13 -8.83 -1.06
CA ASP A 168 1.58 -10.18 -1.23
C ASP A 168 0.05 -10.26 -1.11
N ALA A 169 -0.51 -9.51 -0.16
CA ALA A 169 -1.91 -9.64 0.25
C ALA A 169 -2.93 -9.60 -0.90
N PRO A 170 -2.90 -8.65 -1.84
CA PRO A 170 -3.93 -8.55 -2.87
C PRO A 170 -3.99 -9.77 -3.79
N ALA A 171 -2.85 -10.39 -4.09
CA ALA A 171 -2.83 -11.57 -4.96
C ALA A 171 -3.53 -12.77 -4.32
N PHE A 172 -3.26 -13.04 -3.04
CA PHE A 172 -3.96 -14.09 -2.29
C PHE A 172 -5.45 -13.77 -2.14
N GLU A 173 -5.76 -12.53 -1.76
CA GLU A 173 -7.13 -12.12 -1.48
C GLU A 173 -8.02 -12.20 -2.73
N VAL A 174 -7.55 -11.69 -3.87
CA VAL A 174 -8.28 -11.77 -5.15
C VAL A 174 -8.40 -13.24 -5.60
N SER A 175 -7.35 -14.06 -5.45
CA SER A 175 -7.42 -15.47 -5.83
C SER A 175 -8.48 -16.23 -5.03
N PHE A 176 -8.58 -15.99 -3.72
CA PHE A 176 -9.59 -16.65 -2.87
C PHE A 176 -11.01 -16.14 -3.13
N LEU A 177 -11.17 -14.84 -3.35
CA LEU A 177 -12.46 -14.27 -3.71
C LEU A 177 -12.94 -14.76 -5.07
N LEU A 178 -12.04 -14.81 -6.06
CA LEU A 178 -12.36 -15.30 -7.40
C LEU A 178 -12.67 -16.81 -7.38
N ASP A 179 -11.92 -17.63 -6.61
CA ASP A 179 -12.24 -19.05 -6.42
C ASP A 179 -13.66 -19.22 -5.87
N ALA A 180 -14.02 -18.47 -4.84
CA ALA A 180 -15.35 -18.51 -4.24
C ALA A 180 -16.44 -18.09 -5.24
N TRP A 181 -16.19 -17.04 -6.03
CA TRP A 181 -17.11 -16.56 -7.04
C TRP A 181 -17.28 -17.57 -8.18
N LEU A 182 -16.19 -18.13 -8.72
CA LEU A 182 -16.23 -19.14 -9.78
C LEU A 182 -16.98 -20.40 -9.33
N ARG A 183 -16.82 -20.84 -8.06
CA ARG A 183 -17.59 -21.96 -7.49
C ARG A 183 -19.09 -21.65 -7.45
N LYS A 184 -19.45 -20.44 -7.03
CA LYS A 184 -20.85 -19.99 -7.03
C LYS A 184 -21.47 -19.98 -8.43
N GLN A 185 -20.65 -19.71 -9.46
CA GLN A 185 -21.06 -19.70 -10.87
C GLN A 185 -20.98 -21.09 -11.54
N GLY A 186 -20.55 -22.13 -10.84
CA GLY A 186 -20.34 -23.47 -11.42
C GLY A 186 -19.19 -23.56 -12.42
N ARG A 187 -18.29 -22.56 -12.45
CA ARG A 187 -17.22 -22.42 -13.45
C ARG A 187 -15.84 -22.85 -12.95
N ARG A 188 -15.69 -23.15 -11.67
CA ARG A 188 -14.36 -23.35 -11.05
C ARG A 188 -13.58 -24.54 -11.61
N SER A 189 -14.24 -25.65 -11.91
CA SER A 189 -13.60 -26.90 -12.37
C SER A 189 -12.87 -26.76 -13.71
N GLY A 190 -13.26 -25.77 -14.52
CA GLY A 190 -12.65 -25.53 -15.83
C GLY A 190 -11.52 -24.48 -15.83
N VAL A 191 -11.09 -23.99 -14.63
CA VAL A 191 -10.15 -22.88 -14.51
C VAL A 191 -8.92 -23.28 -13.70
N THR A 192 -7.73 -23.14 -14.31
CA THR A 192 -6.44 -23.20 -13.61
C THR A 192 -6.12 -21.84 -13.02
N MET A 193 -5.76 -21.80 -11.74
CA MET A 193 -5.41 -20.60 -10.99
C MET A 193 -4.02 -20.75 -10.40
N THR A 194 -3.13 -19.77 -10.63
CA THR A 194 -1.75 -19.82 -10.14
C THR A 194 -1.37 -18.51 -9.47
N VAL A 195 -0.89 -18.56 -8.24
CA VAL A 195 -0.24 -17.42 -7.57
C VAL A 195 1.27 -17.49 -7.83
N VAL A 196 1.86 -16.37 -8.22
CA VAL A 196 3.29 -16.27 -8.52
C VAL A 196 3.91 -15.18 -7.66
N THR A 197 4.92 -15.52 -6.86
CA THR A 197 5.59 -14.58 -5.96
C THR A 197 7.11 -14.71 -6.00
N PRO A 198 7.85 -13.59 -5.94
CA PRO A 198 9.31 -13.64 -5.75
C PRO A 198 9.70 -14.10 -4.32
N ALA A 199 8.75 -14.07 -3.36
CA ALA A 199 9.00 -14.51 -2.01
C ALA A 199 9.25 -16.04 -1.93
N PRO A 200 10.11 -16.50 -1.00
CA PRO A 200 10.35 -17.93 -0.78
C PRO A 200 9.16 -18.64 -0.15
N ILE A 201 8.34 -17.92 0.59
CA ILE A 201 7.12 -18.41 1.24
C ILE A 201 5.96 -17.43 1.00
N PRO A 202 4.70 -17.91 0.88
CA PRO A 202 3.56 -17.03 0.69
C PRO A 202 3.31 -16.20 1.95
N GLY A 203 3.10 -14.89 1.77
CA GLY A 203 2.82 -14.00 2.89
C GLY A 203 4.00 -13.85 3.86
N GLU A 204 5.23 -13.76 3.36
CA GLU A 204 6.47 -13.65 4.17
C GLU A 204 6.42 -12.54 5.24
N ALA A 205 5.64 -11.48 4.99
CA ALA A 205 5.46 -10.37 5.93
C ALA A 205 4.50 -10.68 7.09
N PHE A 206 3.67 -11.72 6.98
CA PHE A 206 2.61 -11.99 7.97
C PHE A 206 3.07 -12.84 9.15
N GLY A 207 4.05 -13.71 8.92
CA GLY A 207 4.59 -14.62 9.92
C GLY A 207 4.29 -16.09 9.61
N PRO A 208 4.96 -17.03 10.33
CA PRO A 208 4.95 -18.45 9.98
C PRO A 208 3.58 -19.13 10.08
N LYS A 209 2.73 -18.76 11.05
CA LYS A 209 1.38 -19.35 11.18
C LYS A 209 0.50 -18.96 9.99
N SER A 210 0.54 -17.69 9.61
CA SER A 210 -0.19 -17.16 8.47
C SER A 210 0.30 -17.76 7.16
N SER A 211 1.62 -17.87 6.96
CA SER A 211 2.20 -18.52 5.79
C SER A 211 1.79 -19.99 5.67
N ALA A 212 1.84 -20.74 6.77
CA ALA A 212 1.39 -22.13 6.80
C ALA A 212 -0.12 -22.26 6.51
N PHE A 213 -0.93 -21.33 6.98
CA PHE A 213 -2.36 -21.28 6.65
C PHE A 213 -2.59 -21.02 5.16
N LEU A 214 -1.90 -20.02 4.59
CA LEU A 214 -2.01 -19.69 3.16
C LEU A 214 -1.62 -20.88 2.27
N LEU A 215 -0.55 -21.61 2.60
CA LEU A 215 -0.16 -22.81 1.87
C LEU A 215 -1.26 -23.88 1.88
N ARG A 216 -1.85 -24.16 3.05
CA ARG A 216 -2.95 -25.13 3.17
C ARG A 216 -4.19 -24.67 2.40
N GLU A 217 -4.51 -23.38 2.46
CA GLU A 217 -5.70 -22.84 1.81
C GLU A 217 -5.58 -22.83 0.29
N LEU A 218 -4.39 -22.53 -0.26
CA LEU A 218 -4.09 -22.66 -1.69
C LEU A 218 -4.25 -24.11 -2.15
N GLY A 219 -3.64 -25.07 -1.44
CA GLY A 219 -3.76 -26.50 -1.75
C GLY A 219 -5.20 -27.01 -1.71
N ARG A 220 -5.96 -26.65 -0.67
CA ARG A 220 -7.37 -27.03 -0.52
C ARG A 220 -8.27 -26.50 -1.64
N ARG A 221 -7.91 -25.37 -2.25
CA ARG A 221 -8.64 -24.75 -3.34
C ARG A 221 -8.13 -25.15 -4.73
N HIS A 222 -7.10 -25.98 -4.79
CA HIS A 222 -6.40 -26.30 -6.05
C HIS A 222 -5.96 -25.04 -6.78
N ILE A 223 -5.31 -24.15 -6.05
CA ILE A 223 -4.63 -22.96 -6.58
C ILE A 223 -3.13 -23.24 -6.52
N ASP A 224 -2.48 -23.27 -7.69
CA ASP A 224 -1.04 -23.50 -7.80
C ASP A 224 -0.23 -22.33 -7.22
N LEU A 225 0.98 -22.61 -6.74
CA LEU A 225 1.89 -21.61 -6.19
C LEU A 225 3.28 -21.75 -6.80
N ILE A 226 3.79 -20.64 -7.33
CA ILE A 226 5.17 -20.50 -7.76
C ILE A 226 5.86 -19.49 -6.84
N THR A 227 6.82 -19.96 -6.04
CA THR A 227 7.67 -19.13 -5.18
C THR A 227 9.03 -18.88 -5.81
N ASN A 228 9.83 -17.96 -5.22
CA ASN A 228 11.15 -17.58 -5.71
C ASN A 228 11.11 -17.20 -7.21
N ALA A 229 10.05 -16.55 -7.66
CA ALA A 229 9.87 -16.20 -9.06
C ALA A 229 10.90 -15.15 -9.50
N ARG A 230 11.74 -15.53 -10.45
CA ARG A 230 12.72 -14.65 -11.09
C ARG A 230 12.19 -14.28 -12.48
N TYR A 231 11.44 -13.19 -12.53
CA TYR A 231 10.83 -12.73 -13.80
C TYR A 231 11.89 -12.29 -14.80
N ALA A 232 11.79 -12.77 -16.04
CA ALA A 232 12.63 -12.36 -17.15
C ALA A 232 11.90 -11.38 -18.07
N ARG A 233 10.67 -11.71 -18.48
CA ARG A 233 9.80 -10.85 -19.28
C ARG A 233 8.35 -11.32 -19.19
N VAL A 234 7.43 -10.46 -19.64
CA VAL A 234 6.00 -10.76 -19.77
C VAL A 234 5.61 -10.59 -21.23
N GLU A 235 4.79 -11.48 -21.73
CA GLU A 235 4.16 -11.41 -23.05
C GLU A 235 2.67 -11.65 -22.91
N SER A 236 1.90 -11.37 -23.96
CA SER A 236 0.48 -11.68 -23.97
C SER A 236 0.28 -13.19 -23.75
N GLY A 237 -0.35 -13.55 -22.64
CA GLY A 237 -0.65 -14.94 -22.28
C GLY A 237 0.54 -15.72 -21.67
N ALA A 238 1.70 -15.10 -21.39
CA ALA A 238 2.84 -15.81 -20.81
C ALA A 238 3.70 -14.96 -19.86
N ILE A 239 4.11 -15.57 -18.74
CA ILE A 239 5.12 -15.04 -17.81
C ILE A 239 6.38 -15.90 -18.00
N HIS A 240 7.48 -15.28 -18.43
CA HIS A 240 8.76 -15.93 -18.60
C HIS A 240 9.64 -15.71 -17.38
N PHE A 241 10.30 -16.76 -16.94
CA PHE A 241 11.22 -16.77 -15.80
C PHE A 241 12.65 -16.96 -16.28
N ALA A 242 13.62 -16.52 -15.48
CA ALA A 242 15.05 -16.70 -15.78
C ALA A 242 15.54 -18.14 -15.55
N ASP A 243 14.83 -18.94 -14.74
CA ASP A 243 15.31 -20.20 -14.18
C ASP A 243 14.35 -21.39 -14.36
N ARG A 244 13.23 -21.19 -15.03
CA ARG A 244 12.23 -22.25 -15.25
C ARG A 244 11.41 -22.02 -16.52
N LYS A 245 10.56 -22.99 -16.85
CA LYS A 245 9.66 -22.93 -18.01
C LYS A 245 8.65 -21.77 -17.84
N PRO A 246 8.21 -21.15 -18.95
CA PRO A 246 7.16 -20.13 -18.89
C PRO A 246 5.86 -20.65 -18.28
N LEU A 247 5.15 -19.76 -17.56
CA LEU A 247 3.77 -19.97 -17.17
C LEU A 247 2.84 -19.36 -18.22
N HIS A 248 2.01 -20.19 -18.84
CA HIS A 248 0.98 -19.72 -19.76
C HIS A 248 -0.32 -19.46 -18.98
N ALA A 249 -0.90 -18.27 -19.16
CA ALA A 249 -2.15 -17.87 -18.52
C ALA A 249 -2.93 -16.92 -19.44
N GLU A 250 -4.20 -17.25 -19.71
CA GLU A 250 -5.07 -16.41 -20.56
C GLU A 250 -5.34 -15.04 -19.94
N LYS A 251 -5.37 -14.99 -18.61
CA LYS A 251 -5.55 -13.77 -17.84
C LYS A 251 -4.43 -13.60 -16.84
N MET A 252 -4.10 -12.37 -16.58
CA MET A 252 -3.10 -12.01 -15.58
C MET A 252 -3.64 -10.89 -14.71
N MET A 253 -3.35 -10.95 -13.42
CA MET A 253 -3.52 -9.85 -12.48
C MET A 253 -2.18 -9.59 -11.79
N TRP A 254 -1.69 -8.40 -11.91
CA TRP A 254 -0.42 -8.02 -11.31
C TRP A 254 -0.61 -7.11 -10.09
N VAL A 255 0.09 -7.45 -9.02
CA VAL A 255 0.53 -6.47 -8.04
C VAL A 255 1.84 -5.93 -8.59
N PRO A 256 1.94 -4.65 -8.99
CA PRO A 256 3.11 -4.17 -9.72
C PRO A 256 4.38 -4.25 -8.86
N PRO A 257 5.56 -4.34 -9.48
CA PRO A 257 6.79 -3.99 -8.80
C PRO A 257 6.67 -2.58 -8.20
N TYR A 258 7.29 -2.33 -7.05
CA TYR A 258 7.42 -1.00 -6.50
C TYR A 258 8.88 -0.58 -6.44
N ASN A 259 9.15 0.62 -6.92
CA ASN A 259 10.45 1.27 -6.92
C ASN A 259 10.47 2.43 -5.92
N GLY A 260 11.65 2.86 -5.54
CA GLY A 260 11.82 4.11 -4.81
C GLY A 260 11.31 5.32 -5.61
N SER A 261 10.98 6.39 -4.93
CA SER A 261 10.33 7.58 -5.48
C SER A 261 11.24 8.40 -6.40
N LYS A 262 10.76 8.69 -7.59
CA LYS A 262 11.41 9.64 -8.51
C LYS A 262 11.47 11.06 -7.92
N LEU A 263 10.44 11.47 -7.19
CA LEU A 263 10.41 12.78 -6.52
C LEU A 263 11.60 12.93 -5.55
N LEU A 264 11.88 11.92 -4.74
CA LEU A 264 13.01 11.97 -3.80
C LEU A 264 14.35 12.08 -4.52
N ARG A 265 14.55 11.28 -5.58
CA ARG A 265 15.78 11.34 -6.41
C ARG A 265 16.00 12.74 -7.03
N LEU A 266 14.96 13.31 -7.63
CA LEU A 266 15.01 14.64 -8.22
C LEU A 266 15.24 15.75 -7.19
N SER A 267 14.93 15.49 -5.92
CA SER A 267 15.07 16.43 -4.81
C SER A 267 16.35 16.25 -4.00
N GLY A 268 17.13 15.17 -4.26
CA GLY A 268 18.32 14.84 -3.46
C GLY A 268 17.97 14.43 -2.01
N LEU A 269 16.79 13.81 -1.83
CA LEU A 269 16.26 13.40 -0.54
C LEU A 269 16.17 11.87 -0.41
N ASP A 270 16.83 11.12 -1.28
CA ASP A 270 16.80 9.67 -1.25
C ASP A 270 18.11 9.05 -0.74
N ASP A 271 18.05 7.75 -0.43
CA ASP A 271 19.17 6.92 0.02
C ASP A 271 20.07 6.39 -1.12
N GLY A 272 19.95 6.93 -2.34
CA GLY A 272 20.59 6.44 -3.57
C GLY A 272 19.75 5.38 -4.31
N TYR A 273 18.69 4.85 -3.68
CA TYR A 273 17.77 3.87 -4.27
C TYR A 273 16.35 4.41 -4.43
N GLY A 274 16.13 5.67 -4.11
CA GLY A 274 14.84 6.36 -4.20
C GLY A 274 13.97 6.24 -2.94
N TRP A 275 14.48 5.65 -1.86
CA TRP A 275 13.76 5.54 -0.60
C TRP A 275 14.15 6.68 0.34
N PHE A 276 13.21 7.11 1.16
CA PHE A 276 13.42 8.18 2.14
C PHE A 276 14.25 7.66 3.31
N PRO A 277 15.45 8.22 3.57
CA PRO A 277 16.35 7.77 4.62
C PRO A 277 15.91 8.29 6.00
N ALA A 278 14.89 7.65 6.57
CA ALA A 278 14.31 8.01 7.85
C ALA A 278 15.09 7.43 9.04
N ASP A 279 15.05 8.15 10.16
CA ASP A 279 15.35 7.62 11.48
C ASP A 279 14.17 6.86 12.10
N GLN A 280 14.28 6.47 13.35
CA GLN A 280 13.22 5.76 14.10
C GLN A 280 11.94 6.57 14.36
N TYR A 281 11.93 7.86 14.08
CA TYR A 281 10.78 8.76 14.22
C TYR A 281 10.20 9.20 12.87
N GLY A 282 10.81 8.76 11.77
CA GLY A 282 10.45 9.18 10.43
C GLY A 282 11.13 10.48 9.97
N VAL A 283 12.10 11.00 10.72
CA VAL A 283 12.86 12.20 10.37
C VAL A 283 13.94 11.87 9.35
N HIS A 284 14.13 12.73 8.36
CA HIS A 284 15.21 12.60 7.39
C HIS A 284 16.56 12.74 8.09
N ARG A 285 17.53 11.89 7.73
CA ARG A 285 18.85 11.85 8.40
C ARG A 285 19.63 13.16 8.32
N GLU A 286 19.45 13.94 7.26
CA GLU A 286 20.15 15.22 7.02
C GLU A 286 19.27 16.44 7.26
N TRP A 287 17.95 16.31 7.20
CA TRP A 287 16.99 17.40 7.25
C TRP A 287 16.00 17.21 8.41
N PRO A 288 16.28 17.82 9.59
CA PRO A 288 15.52 17.54 10.81
C PRO A 288 14.07 18.05 10.79
N ASN A 289 13.71 18.88 9.82
CA ASN A 289 12.37 19.42 9.60
C ASN A 289 11.60 18.68 8.48
N ILE A 290 12.14 17.59 7.93
CA ILE A 290 11.49 16.79 6.88
C ILE A 290 11.23 15.37 7.40
N TYR A 291 9.99 14.92 7.29
CA TYR A 291 9.49 13.61 7.72
C TYR A 291 9.05 12.78 6.53
N GLY A 292 9.41 11.50 6.49
CA GLY A 292 8.92 10.53 5.51
C GLY A 292 7.88 9.59 6.12
N VAL A 293 6.74 9.43 5.45
CA VAL A 293 5.60 8.68 5.95
C VAL A 293 5.02 7.77 4.87
N GLY A 294 4.76 6.53 5.21
CA GLY A 294 4.14 5.55 4.31
C GLY A 294 5.13 4.90 3.36
N ASP A 295 4.63 4.52 2.20
CA ASP A 295 5.35 3.68 1.24
C ASP A 295 6.60 4.34 0.64
N ILE A 296 6.81 5.62 0.88
CA ILE A 296 8.01 6.36 0.47
C ILE A 296 9.24 6.00 1.32
N SER A 297 9.01 5.56 2.55
CA SER A 297 10.09 5.16 3.47
C SER A 297 10.71 3.82 3.06
N SER A 298 11.60 3.29 3.86
CA SER A 298 12.40 2.09 3.63
C SER A 298 11.74 0.97 2.79
N SER A 299 12.51 0.32 1.94
CA SER A 299 12.14 -0.91 1.25
C SER A 299 11.92 -2.11 2.19
N ALA A 300 12.38 -2.03 3.44
CA ALA A 300 12.20 -3.09 4.44
C ALA A 300 10.77 -3.20 4.99
N LEU A 301 9.94 -2.19 4.76
CA LEU A 301 8.57 -2.17 5.26
C LEU A 301 7.57 -2.64 4.21
N PRO A 302 6.63 -3.54 4.54
CA PRO A 302 5.51 -3.88 3.66
C PRO A 302 4.69 -2.65 3.28
N LYS A 303 4.27 -2.56 2.02
CA LYS A 303 3.51 -1.42 1.49
C LYS A 303 2.05 -1.50 1.90
N LEU A 304 1.77 -1.33 3.19
CA LEU A 304 0.45 -1.45 3.82
C LEU A 304 -0.03 -0.11 4.34
N GLY A 305 -1.30 0.22 4.09
CA GLY A 305 -1.93 1.43 4.59
C GLY A 305 -1.83 1.56 6.12
N HIS A 306 -1.96 0.45 6.85
CA HIS A 306 -1.76 0.38 8.29
C HIS A 306 -0.35 0.86 8.72
N ILE A 307 0.70 0.38 8.08
CA ILE A 307 2.08 0.81 8.36
C ILE A 307 2.23 2.32 8.11
N ALA A 308 1.68 2.82 7.01
CA ALA A 308 1.70 4.25 6.70
C ALA A 308 1.01 5.10 7.78
N MET A 309 -0.12 4.63 8.32
CA MET A 309 -0.84 5.32 9.39
C MET A 309 -0.07 5.30 10.71
N MET A 310 0.58 4.18 11.05
CA MET A 310 1.46 4.09 12.23
C MET A 310 2.67 5.03 12.12
N GLN A 311 3.31 5.09 10.96
CA GLN A 311 4.42 6.02 10.71
C GLN A 311 3.96 7.47 10.84
N ALA A 312 2.79 7.83 10.29
CA ALA A 312 2.21 9.16 10.42
C ALA A 312 2.03 9.54 11.89
N ARG A 313 1.46 8.62 12.69
CA ARG A 313 1.29 8.83 14.13
C ARG A 313 2.64 9.09 14.80
N THR A 314 3.63 8.23 14.57
CA THR A 314 4.96 8.38 15.19
C THR A 314 5.60 9.71 14.80
N ALA A 315 5.60 10.07 13.52
CA ALA A 315 6.20 11.30 13.01
C ALA A 315 5.53 12.56 13.60
N VAL A 316 4.20 12.58 13.65
CA VAL A 316 3.47 13.72 14.22
C VAL A 316 3.64 13.81 15.74
N HIS A 317 3.64 12.68 16.45
CA HIS A 317 3.93 12.68 17.90
C HIS A 317 5.36 13.12 18.21
N HIS A 318 6.34 12.75 17.37
CA HIS A 318 7.70 13.26 17.48
C HIS A 318 7.72 14.78 17.29
N PHE A 319 7.13 15.30 16.22
CA PHE A 319 7.02 16.74 15.98
C PHE A 319 6.33 17.48 17.14
N TYR A 320 5.22 16.92 17.66
CA TYR A 320 4.52 17.49 18.81
C TYR A 320 5.39 17.50 20.08
N ALA A 321 6.10 16.40 20.36
CA ALA A 321 6.97 16.30 21.52
C ALA A 321 8.11 17.34 21.49
N LEU A 322 8.71 17.59 20.32
CA LEU A 322 9.73 18.63 20.16
C LEU A 322 9.17 20.04 20.49
N GLN A 323 7.93 20.32 20.07
CA GLN A 323 7.27 21.61 20.36
C GLN A 323 6.88 21.79 21.83
N ARG A 324 6.80 20.71 22.61
CA ARG A 324 6.33 20.67 24.00
C ARG A 324 7.40 20.18 24.98
N HIS A 325 8.65 20.06 24.55
CA HIS A 325 9.77 19.51 25.35
C HIS A 325 9.47 18.11 25.94
N GLY A 326 8.71 17.31 25.19
CA GLY A 326 8.36 15.94 25.59
C GLY A 326 9.34 14.90 25.03
N THR A 327 9.18 13.65 25.47
CA THR A 327 9.97 12.52 24.98
C THR A 327 9.16 11.72 23.93
N PRO A 328 9.59 11.69 22.67
CA PRO A 328 8.88 10.95 21.63
C PRO A 328 9.13 9.44 21.75
N ALA A 329 8.13 8.63 21.39
CA ALA A 329 8.29 7.18 21.26
C ALA A 329 8.72 6.79 19.85
N PRO A 330 9.69 5.87 19.70
CA PRO A 330 10.15 5.43 18.39
C PRO A 330 9.09 4.57 17.68
N PHE A 331 9.18 4.50 16.35
CA PHE A 331 8.37 3.63 15.53
C PHE A 331 8.65 2.16 15.84
N ARG A 332 7.60 1.42 16.14
CA ARG A 332 7.65 -0.03 16.39
C ARG A 332 6.68 -0.73 15.43
N PRO A 333 7.18 -1.17 14.26
CA PRO A 333 6.31 -1.75 13.24
C PRO A 333 5.72 -3.09 13.67
N TYR A 334 4.49 -3.30 13.29
CA TYR A 334 3.84 -4.61 13.25
C TYR A 334 2.88 -4.67 12.06
N VAL A 335 2.64 -5.85 11.55
CA VAL A 335 1.66 -6.10 10.50
C VAL A 335 0.30 -6.34 11.16
N LEU A 336 -0.70 -5.56 10.77
CA LEU A 336 -2.10 -5.85 10.99
C LEU A 336 -2.77 -5.96 9.63
N HIS A 337 -3.31 -7.12 9.32
CA HIS A 337 -3.96 -7.35 8.05
C HIS A 337 -5.15 -8.29 8.19
N VAL A 338 -6.17 -8.07 7.36
CA VAL A 338 -7.30 -8.99 7.23
C VAL A 338 -7.49 -9.31 5.75
N LEU A 339 -7.25 -10.57 5.39
CA LEU A 339 -7.50 -11.10 4.05
C LEU A 339 -8.93 -11.63 3.94
N TRP A 340 -9.63 -11.30 2.86
CA TRP A 340 -10.86 -12.00 2.50
C TRP A 340 -10.55 -13.41 2.00
N LEU A 341 -11.33 -14.39 2.50
CA LEU A 341 -11.24 -15.80 2.07
C LEU A 341 -12.45 -16.26 1.24
N GLY A 342 -13.36 -15.35 0.96
CA GLY A 342 -14.66 -15.68 0.36
C GLY A 342 -15.71 -16.13 1.38
N HIS A 343 -16.98 -16.18 0.96
CA HIS A 343 -18.12 -16.59 1.80
C HIS A 343 -18.22 -15.84 3.15
N GLY A 344 -17.87 -14.54 3.18
CA GLY A 344 -17.91 -13.71 4.38
C GLY A 344 -16.83 -14.02 5.43
N LYS A 345 -15.91 -14.93 5.13
CA LYS A 345 -14.80 -15.27 6.04
C LYS A 345 -13.56 -14.42 5.75
N GLY A 346 -12.78 -14.13 6.80
CA GLY A 346 -11.49 -13.47 6.71
C GLY A 346 -10.42 -14.20 7.52
N MET A 347 -9.16 -13.90 7.21
CA MET A 347 -7.99 -14.23 8.02
C MET A 347 -7.41 -12.92 8.58
N LEU A 348 -7.57 -12.71 9.89
CA LEU A 348 -6.91 -11.63 10.61
C LEU A 348 -5.50 -12.09 11.02
N THR A 349 -4.52 -11.26 10.77
CA THR A 349 -3.14 -11.44 11.25
C THR A 349 -2.67 -10.19 11.96
N ILE A 350 -2.07 -10.36 13.15
CA ILE A 350 -1.32 -9.32 13.85
C ILE A 350 0.06 -9.91 14.15
N SER A 351 1.12 -9.34 13.60
CA SER A 351 2.46 -9.92 13.67
C SER A 351 3.56 -8.86 13.70
N ASN A 352 4.54 -9.05 14.57
CA ASN A 352 5.80 -8.32 14.53
C ASN A 352 6.99 -9.23 14.14
N TRP A 353 6.70 -10.42 13.59
CA TRP A 353 7.69 -11.43 13.23
C TRP A 353 8.75 -10.92 12.27
N LEU A 354 8.33 -10.23 11.23
CA LEU A 354 9.22 -9.65 10.22
C LEU A 354 10.24 -8.66 10.81
N TYR A 355 9.96 -8.10 11.98
CA TYR A 355 10.77 -7.07 12.65
C TYR A 355 11.52 -7.61 13.88
N GLY A 356 11.79 -8.92 13.89
CA GLY A 356 12.54 -9.57 14.97
C GLY A 356 11.74 -9.83 16.24
N GLY A 357 10.41 -9.58 16.24
CA GLY A 357 9.54 -9.98 17.33
C GLY A 357 9.09 -11.44 17.21
N GLY A 358 8.74 -12.06 18.32
CA GLY A 358 8.26 -13.46 18.36
C GLY A 358 6.74 -13.59 18.42
N ARG A 359 5.97 -12.53 18.12
CA ARG A 359 4.52 -12.53 18.33
C ARG A 359 3.80 -12.61 16.99
N GLU A 360 2.91 -13.59 16.87
CA GLU A 360 1.94 -13.72 15.79
C GLU A 360 0.60 -14.20 16.34
N LEU A 361 -0.41 -13.38 16.16
CA LEU A 361 -1.81 -13.75 16.40
C LEU A 361 -2.49 -13.91 15.05
N MET A 362 -3.15 -15.03 14.85
CA MET A 362 -3.94 -15.30 13.65
C MET A 362 -5.33 -15.81 14.07
N HIS A 363 -6.36 -15.26 13.44
CA HIS A 363 -7.73 -15.71 13.61
C HIS A 363 -8.42 -15.84 12.24
N VAL A 364 -9.13 -16.95 12.04
CA VAL A 364 -9.82 -17.24 10.78
C VAL A 364 -11.30 -17.48 11.05
N GLY A 365 -12.15 -16.76 10.35
CA GLY A 365 -13.60 -16.96 10.49
C GLY A 365 -14.44 -15.80 9.97
N VAL A 366 -15.75 -15.92 10.19
CA VAL A 366 -16.72 -14.87 9.84
C VAL A 366 -16.47 -13.59 10.65
N SER A 367 -16.08 -13.73 11.91
CA SER A 367 -15.74 -12.57 12.76
C SER A 367 -14.60 -11.72 12.21
N SER A 368 -13.55 -12.34 11.64
CA SER A 368 -12.49 -11.61 10.93
C SER A 368 -13.00 -10.91 9.66
N GLY A 369 -13.91 -11.55 8.92
CA GLY A 369 -14.57 -10.94 7.78
C GLY A 369 -15.42 -9.73 8.17
N LEU A 370 -16.19 -9.83 9.25
CA LEU A 370 -16.97 -8.71 9.80
C LEU A 370 -16.08 -7.58 10.29
N ALA A 371 -14.97 -7.89 10.95
CA ALA A 371 -14.01 -6.89 11.38
C ALA A 371 -13.42 -6.11 10.19
N LYS A 372 -13.08 -6.80 9.08
CA LYS A 372 -12.65 -6.13 7.83
C LYS A 372 -13.74 -5.23 7.27
N ALA A 373 -14.95 -5.74 7.12
CA ALA A 373 -16.08 -4.98 6.59
C ALA A 373 -16.38 -3.73 7.43
N ALA A 374 -16.35 -3.87 8.76
CA ALA A 374 -16.55 -2.76 9.69
C ALA A 374 -15.41 -1.71 9.58
N PHE A 375 -14.17 -2.17 9.43
CA PHE A 375 -13.03 -1.29 9.22
C PHE A 375 -13.13 -0.52 7.90
N ASP A 376 -13.40 -1.24 6.80
CA ASP A 376 -13.52 -0.65 5.46
C ASP A 376 -14.65 0.40 5.44
N TYR A 377 -15.81 0.06 6.02
CA TYR A 377 -16.94 0.99 6.14
C TYR A 377 -16.61 2.19 7.03
N GLY A 378 -16.01 1.96 8.19
CA GLY A 378 -15.59 3.02 9.11
C GLY A 378 -14.59 3.97 8.46
N TYR A 379 -13.59 3.43 7.74
CA TYR A 379 -12.62 4.25 7.00
C TYR A 379 -13.31 5.19 6.00
N LYS A 380 -14.32 4.70 5.28
CA LYS A 380 -15.13 5.50 4.37
C LYS A 380 -15.94 6.57 5.10
N VAL A 381 -16.68 6.19 6.14
CA VAL A 381 -17.56 7.10 6.92
C VAL A 381 -16.77 8.23 7.55
N PHE A 382 -15.62 7.91 8.14
CA PHE A 382 -14.73 8.91 8.74
C PHE A 382 -13.82 9.62 7.73
N SER A 383 -14.04 9.38 6.41
CA SER A 383 -13.26 9.99 5.32
C SER A 383 -11.76 9.85 5.52
N GLY A 384 -11.31 8.65 5.88
CA GLY A 384 -9.90 8.33 6.10
C GLY A 384 -9.32 8.81 7.45
N TRP A 385 -10.11 9.50 8.27
CA TRP A 385 -9.70 10.00 9.58
C TRP A 385 -10.16 9.06 10.69
N MET A 386 -9.57 7.89 10.73
CA MET A 386 -9.88 6.90 11.77
C MET A 386 -9.20 7.25 13.09
N PRO A 387 -9.96 7.37 14.20
CA PRO A 387 -9.40 7.68 15.52
C PRO A 387 -8.58 6.54 16.10
N VAL A 388 -8.68 5.36 15.54
CA VAL A 388 -8.11 4.13 16.12
C VAL A 388 -7.24 3.43 15.11
N MET A 389 -5.95 3.63 15.25
CA MET A 389 -4.97 2.57 15.04
C MET A 389 -4.04 2.60 16.25
N PRO A 390 -3.92 1.49 16.96
CA PRO A 390 -3.04 1.39 18.12
C PRO A 390 -1.59 1.65 17.76
#